data_35131516511b86ec0480eb1c769122f1
#
_entry.id   35131516511b86ec0480eb1c769122f1
#
_cell.length_a   1.000
_cell.length_b   1.000
_cell.length_c   1.000
_cell.angle_alpha   90.00
_cell.angle_beta   90.00
_cell.angle_gamma   90.00
#
_symmetry.space_group_name_H-M   'P 1'
#
loop_
_entity.id
_entity.type
_entity.pdbx_description
1 polymer ?
#
loop_
_entity_poly.entity_id
_entity_poly.type
_entity_poly.pdbx_seq_one_letter_code
_entity_poly.pdbx_strand_id
1 'polypeptide(L)'
;GKFDLVLSDLAPKTTGIQDSEYSMDLANQAFYISTKLLKSNGNFIVKVFQGKDLNKFIDKLKSKFRFVKSTKPLASKKTSKEIYIVCLGKR
;
A
#
# COMPACT_ATOMS: atom_id res chain seq x y z
N GLY A 1 16.74 8.81 1.62
CA GLY A 1 16.43 8.22 0.35
C GLY A 1 16.60 9.15 -0.82
N LYS A 2 16.62 8.59 -2.00
CA LYS A 2 16.90 9.34 -3.23
C LYS A 2 15.74 9.29 -4.23
N PHE A 3 14.71 8.53 -3.96
CA PHE A 3 13.64 8.32 -4.93
C PHE A 3 12.44 9.22 -4.67
N ASP A 4 11.85 9.70 -5.76
CA ASP A 4 10.63 10.51 -5.71
C ASP A 4 9.38 9.67 -5.53
N LEU A 5 9.41 8.43 -6.01
CA LEU A 5 8.25 7.56 -6.03
C LEU A 5 8.67 6.11 -5.82
N VAL A 6 7.95 5.41 -4.96
CA VAL A 6 8.02 3.96 -4.84
C VAL A 6 6.65 3.40 -5.14
N LEU A 7 6.59 2.44 -6.04
CA LEU A 7 5.35 1.77 -6.42
C LEU A 7 5.47 0.30 -6.06
N SER A 8 4.52 -0.21 -5.30
CA SER A 8 4.44 -1.63 -4.96
C SER A 8 3.13 -2.21 -5.47
N ASP A 9 3.22 -3.04 -6.49
CA ASP A 9 2.08 -3.70 -7.12
C ASP A 9 2.22 -5.22 -6.96
N LEU A 10 2.57 -5.66 -5.76
CA LEU A 10 2.77 -7.06 -5.47
C LEU A 10 1.43 -7.71 -5.12
N ALA A 11 1.06 -8.71 -5.92
CA ALA A 11 -0.10 -9.54 -5.63
C ALA A 11 0.39 -10.88 -5.11
N PRO A 12 -0.15 -11.38 -3.98
CA PRO A 12 0.17 -12.74 -3.56
C PRO A 12 -0.37 -13.70 -4.59
N LYS A 13 0.34 -14.79 -4.81
CA LYS A 13 -0.22 -15.90 -5.57
C LYS A 13 -1.41 -16.43 -4.78
N THR A 14 -2.58 -16.42 -5.41
CA THR A 14 -3.78 -16.91 -4.75
C THR A 14 -3.69 -18.42 -4.55
N THR A 15 -3.41 -18.80 -3.33
CA THR A 15 -3.46 -20.21 -2.92
C THR A 15 -4.71 -20.49 -2.08
N GLY A 16 -5.66 -19.54 -2.00
CA GLY A 16 -6.97 -19.71 -1.36
C GLY A 16 -7.08 -18.94 -0.07
N ILE A 17 -6.77 -19.45 1.05
CA ILE A 17 -7.40 -19.11 2.32
C ILE A 17 -6.80 -17.91 3.08
N GLN A 18 -5.75 -17.27 2.66
CA GLN A 18 -5.12 -16.21 3.46
C GLN A 18 -4.56 -15.06 2.64
N ASP A 19 -5.20 -14.77 1.53
CA ASP A 19 -4.68 -13.78 0.59
C ASP A 19 -4.59 -12.38 1.20
N SER A 20 -5.54 -11.98 2.05
CA SER A 20 -5.52 -10.65 2.64
C SER A 20 -4.40 -10.50 3.66
N GLU A 21 -4.12 -11.53 4.46
CA GLU A 21 -3.01 -11.48 5.41
C GLU A 21 -1.67 -11.44 4.70
N TYR A 22 -1.51 -12.27 3.67
CA TYR A 22 -0.28 -12.31 2.91
C TYR A 22 -0.05 -10.99 2.17
N SER A 23 -1.10 -10.43 1.62
CA SER A 23 -1.05 -9.12 0.97
C SER A 23 -0.64 -8.03 1.96
N MET A 24 -1.14 -8.11 3.19
CA MET A 24 -0.81 -7.12 4.21
C MET A 24 0.66 -7.23 4.64
N ASP A 25 1.20 -8.45 4.74
CA ASP A 25 2.62 -8.64 5.03
C ASP A 25 3.49 -8.02 3.94
N LEU A 26 3.15 -8.26 2.68
CA LEU A 26 3.87 -7.66 1.56
C LEU A 26 3.77 -6.14 1.58
N ALA A 27 2.60 -5.62 1.90
CA ALA A 27 2.38 -4.18 1.96
C ALA A 27 3.21 -3.54 3.09
N ASN A 28 3.28 -4.19 4.25
CA ASN A 28 4.11 -3.70 5.35
C ASN A 28 5.59 -3.70 4.99
N GLN A 29 6.06 -4.72 4.30
CA GLN A 29 7.44 -4.78 3.82
C GLN A 29 7.71 -3.65 2.82
N ALA A 30 6.81 -3.45 1.88
CA ALA A 30 6.93 -2.39 0.90
C ALA A 30 6.93 -1.01 1.57
N PHE A 31 6.07 -0.81 2.56
CA PHE A 31 6.05 0.42 3.34
C PHE A 31 7.39 0.67 4.02
N TYR A 32 7.92 -0.34 4.69
CA TYR A 32 9.21 -0.22 5.37
C TYR A 32 10.31 0.18 4.39
N ILE A 33 10.35 -0.49 3.24
CA ILE A 33 11.33 -0.19 2.20
C ILE A 33 11.15 1.24 1.69
N SER A 34 9.90 1.66 1.48
CA SER A 34 9.62 3.00 0.97
C SER A 34 10.12 4.09 1.91
N THR A 35 10.02 3.88 3.22
CA THR A 35 10.51 4.88 4.18
C THR A 35 12.01 5.09 4.09
N LYS A 36 12.73 4.08 3.61
CA LYS A 36 14.19 4.16 3.43
C LYS A 36 14.58 4.72 2.08
N LEU A 37 13.82 4.40 1.05
CA LEU A 37 14.16 4.77 -0.33
C LEU A 37 13.68 6.17 -0.71
N LEU A 38 12.55 6.60 -0.15
CA LEU A 38 11.95 7.87 -0.53
C LEU A 38 12.67 9.04 0.10
N LYS A 39 12.92 10.06 -0.71
CA LYS A 39 13.34 11.35 -0.18
C LYS A 39 12.17 12.06 0.48
N SER A 40 12.45 13.13 1.21
CA SER A 40 11.40 13.98 1.79
C SER A 40 10.44 14.44 0.70
N ASN A 41 9.16 14.42 1.00
CA ASN A 41 8.06 14.74 0.07
C ASN A 41 7.89 13.72 -1.07
N GLY A 42 8.58 12.58 -1.01
CA GLY A 42 8.38 11.51 -1.98
C GLY A 42 7.01 10.85 -1.81
N ASN A 43 6.62 10.09 -2.82
CA ASN A 43 5.30 9.47 -2.88
C ASN A 43 5.41 7.94 -2.90
N PHE A 44 4.40 7.28 -2.34
CA PHE A 44 4.35 5.83 -2.27
C PHE A 44 2.95 5.36 -2.68
N ILE A 45 2.91 4.41 -3.60
CA ILE A 45 1.66 3.79 -4.02
C ILE A 45 1.78 2.30 -3.78
N VAL A 46 0.82 1.72 -3.08
CA VAL A 46 0.84 0.31 -2.74
C VAL A 46 -0.51 -0.32 -3.02
N LYS A 47 -0.48 -1.51 -3.63
CA LYS A 47 -1.68 -2.31 -3.83
C LYS A 47 -1.85 -3.24 -2.63
N VAL A 48 -3.06 -3.28 -2.08
CA VAL A 48 -3.41 -4.16 -0.97
C VAL A 48 -4.77 -4.78 -1.21
N PHE A 49 -5.05 -5.87 -0.52
CA PHE A 49 -6.39 -6.44 -0.48
C PHE A 49 -7.12 -5.88 0.73
N GLN A 50 -8.40 -5.57 0.57
CA GLN A 50 -9.23 -5.14 1.68
C GLN A 50 -9.33 -6.28 2.70
N GLY A 51 -9.18 -5.93 3.96
CA GLY A 51 -9.22 -6.90 5.05
C GLY A 51 -9.31 -6.19 6.38
N LYS A 52 -9.37 -6.97 7.45
CA LYS A 52 -9.57 -6.43 8.81
C LYS A 52 -8.43 -5.53 9.29
N ASP A 53 -7.23 -5.72 8.78
CA ASP A 53 -6.07 -4.96 9.22
C ASP A 53 -5.79 -3.73 8.36
N LEU A 54 -6.64 -3.46 7.38
CA LEU A 54 -6.42 -2.35 6.45
C LEU A 54 -6.39 -1.01 7.16
N ASN A 55 -7.30 -0.78 8.11
CA ASN A 55 -7.35 0.50 8.82
C ASN A 55 -6.08 0.75 9.63
N LYS A 56 -5.54 -0.27 10.26
CA LYS A 56 -4.27 -0.14 10.98
C LYS A 56 -3.13 0.21 10.05
N PHE A 57 -3.11 -0.40 8.87
CA PHE A 57 -2.09 -0.10 7.88
C PHE A 57 -2.20 1.34 7.38
N ILE A 58 -3.41 1.80 7.11
CA ILE A 58 -3.64 3.18 6.69
C ILE A 58 -3.17 4.16 7.77
N ASP A 59 -3.43 3.85 9.05
CA ASP A 59 -2.97 4.71 10.15
C ASP A 59 -1.45 4.81 10.19
N LYS A 60 -0.74 3.71 9.94
CA LYS A 60 0.72 3.74 9.81
C LYS A 60 1.16 4.67 8.69
N LEU A 61 0.50 4.57 7.53
CA LEU A 61 0.82 5.41 6.39
C LEU A 61 0.61 6.88 6.71
N LYS A 62 -0.48 7.21 7.39
CA LYS A 62 -0.77 8.58 7.78
C LYS A 62 0.28 9.17 8.71
N SER A 63 0.93 8.32 9.52
CA SER A 63 1.99 8.80 10.40
C SER A 63 3.27 9.18 9.65
N LYS A 64 3.44 8.68 8.43
CA LYS A 64 4.66 8.88 7.64
C LYS A 64 4.46 9.70 6.37
N PHE A 65 3.23 9.93 5.96
CA PHE A 65 2.90 10.69 4.76
C PHE A 65 1.90 11.78 5.10
N ARG A 66 2.00 12.90 4.40
CA ARG A 66 1.12 14.05 4.65
C ARG A 66 -0.29 13.81 4.17
N PHE A 67 -0.46 13.01 3.11
CA PHE A 67 -1.74 12.72 2.51
C PHE A 67 -1.81 11.25 2.15
N VAL A 68 -2.88 10.57 2.55
CA VAL A 68 -3.11 9.16 2.26
C VAL A 68 -4.55 8.99 1.77
N LYS A 69 -4.69 8.36 0.61
CA LYS A 69 -6.01 8.12 0.01
C LYS A 69 -6.06 6.70 -0.53
N SER A 70 -7.16 6.00 -0.29
CA SER A 70 -7.40 4.70 -0.89
C SER A 70 -8.26 4.87 -2.15
N THR A 71 -7.96 4.08 -3.18
CA THR A 71 -8.69 4.14 -4.43
C THR A 71 -8.71 2.76 -5.09
N LYS A 72 -9.81 2.42 -5.73
CA LYS A 72 -9.92 1.17 -6.47
C LYS A 72 -9.45 1.34 -7.90
N PRO A 73 -8.82 0.32 -8.50
CA PRO A 73 -8.48 0.37 -9.91
C PRO A 73 -9.74 0.55 -10.76
N LEU A 74 -9.64 1.27 -11.85
CA LEU A 74 -10.77 1.52 -12.75
C LEU A 74 -11.32 0.22 -13.34
N ALA A 75 -10.46 -0.77 -13.55
CA ALA A 75 -10.85 -2.05 -14.12
C ALA A 75 -11.27 -3.09 -13.09
N SER A 76 -11.44 -2.71 -11.82
CA SER A 76 -11.73 -3.68 -10.78
C SER A 76 -13.15 -4.20 -10.94
N LYS A 77 -13.30 -5.54 -10.86
CA LYS A 77 -14.60 -6.19 -10.83
C LYS A 77 -15.23 -6.00 -9.46
N LYS A 78 -16.57 -6.12 -9.39
CA LYS A 78 -17.28 -5.99 -8.12
C LYS A 78 -16.76 -6.94 -7.04
N THR A 79 -16.25 -8.10 -7.44
CA THR A 79 -15.73 -9.10 -6.52
C THR A 79 -14.27 -8.87 -6.14
N SER A 80 -13.61 -7.91 -6.76
CA SER A 80 -12.21 -7.65 -6.48
C SER A 80 -12.06 -6.95 -5.13
N LYS A 81 -11.18 -7.48 -4.30
CA LYS A 81 -10.83 -6.87 -3.02
C LYS A 81 -9.59 -5.99 -3.11
N GLU A 82 -9.00 -5.86 -4.30
CA GLU A 82 -7.81 -5.07 -4.50
C GLU A 82 -8.12 -3.59 -4.45
N ILE A 83 -7.28 -2.85 -3.74
CA ILE A 83 -7.32 -1.39 -3.76
C ILE A 83 -5.89 -0.86 -3.83
N TYR A 84 -5.75 0.34 -4.36
CA TYR A 84 -4.49 1.07 -4.26
C TYR A 84 -4.59 2.10 -3.15
N ILE A 85 -3.49 2.25 -2.41
CA ILE A 85 -3.37 3.33 -1.44
C ILE A 85 -2.30 4.27 -1.96
N VAL A 86 -2.67 5.53 -2.13
CA VAL A 86 -1.79 6.58 -2.63
C VAL A 86 -1.34 7.42 -1.44
N CYS A 87 -0.04 7.49 -1.24
CA CYS A 87 0.57 8.24 -0.15
C CYS A 87 1.44 9.34 -0.73
N LEU A 88 1.15 10.56 -0.37
CA LEU A 88 1.84 11.73 -0.91
C LEU A 88 2.57 12.47 0.20
N GLY A 89 3.78 12.93 -0.13
CA GLY A 89 4.52 13.79 0.76
C GLY A 89 5.07 13.07 1.98
N LYS A 90 6.10 12.26 1.78
CA LYS A 90 6.77 11.59 2.89
C LYS A 90 7.27 12.64 3.89
N ARG A 91 6.91 12.43 5.15
CA ARG A 91 7.34 13.30 6.24
C ARG A 91 8.82 13.16 6.55
#